data_ea7ff56c2e62bdbf1319a3618fab0a5f
#
_entry.id   ea7ff56c2e62bdbf1319a3618fab0a5f
#
_cell.length_a   1.000
_cell.length_b   1.000
_cell.length_c   1.000
_cell.angle_alpha   90.00
_cell.angle_beta   90.00
_cell.angle_gamma   90.00
#
_symmetry.space_group_name_H-M   'P 1'
#
loop_
_entity.id
_entity.type
_entity.pdbx_description
1 polymer ?
#
loop_
_entity_poly.entity_id
_entity_poly.type
_entity_poly.pdbx_seq_one_letter_code
_entity_poly.pdbx_strand_id
1 'polypeptide(L)'
;MRLLDKIKDHILLMDGAMGTYYNQQYGTELEAEEANLVHPEEITAIHKAYIEAGAELIRTNTFAVNHLMFPKQEECKRAIHAAIACARQAVAESSREVEIAASIGPIRQTVTEDDENTIKEYQFLINSMLAEGIRIFVFETMLELKWVRPLSEYCKSQCEESVVIVQFSLNPSGYTQYGFGMKEIIDKLGQMETVDVFGFNCGVGAAHLRKLLEKQTFPKECMLSVLPNAGYQQELRGRMHYGDDPEYYAKQMERMIPLGINIAGGCCGTTPEHIAALKKVLGGQAPQPKEVVEENADGESVSNAAPTDFISKLERGEKVFVVELDAPFDAQMDKFSKGVYALKENGVDMITVSDSPLARSRADAALLAVYAKRLTDISVMPHVAMRDRNLIGLRSEILGAHANGIRDFLVITGDPVGPDNRGKITGVFDVNSIRFMEYLQHMNEEIFPDQPVYYGGALNYAGNNIRAIAGRMRKKMEAGCAYFLTQPIFSEEDVQRVIELKE
;
A
#
# COMPACT_ATOMS: atom_id res chain seq x y z
N MET A 1 -14.96 30.80 8.96
CA MET A 1 -15.61 29.46 9.16
C MET A 1 -14.50 28.44 9.12
N ARG A 2 -14.47 27.43 10.02
CA ARG A 2 -13.42 26.40 10.00
C ARG A 2 -13.53 25.60 8.71
N LEU A 3 -12.41 25.10 8.15
CA LEU A 3 -12.40 24.31 6.92
C LEU A 3 -13.41 23.15 6.96
N LEU A 4 -13.44 22.41 8.08
CA LEU A 4 -14.35 21.28 8.26
C LEU A 4 -15.83 21.65 8.20
N ASP A 5 -16.18 22.87 8.59
CA ASP A 5 -17.56 23.37 8.45
C ASP A 5 -17.86 23.71 6.99
N LYS A 6 -16.91 24.34 6.28
CA LYS A 6 -17.06 24.67 4.86
C LYS A 6 -17.32 23.42 4.02
N ILE A 7 -16.54 22.34 4.22
CA ILE A 7 -16.66 21.11 3.40
C ILE A 7 -17.88 20.24 3.74
N LYS A 8 -18.64 20.57 4.79
CA LYS A 8 -19.96 19.98 5.05
C LYS A 8 -21.04 20.64 4.20
N ASP A 9 -20.89 21.91 3.92
CA ASP A 9 -21.90 22.72 3.24
C ASP A 9 -21.71 22.78 1.72
N HIS A 10 -20.47 22.65 1.23
CA HIS A 10 -20.18 22.62 -0.21
C HIS A 10 -18.93 21.76 -0.52
N ILE A 11 -18.88 21.25 -1.76
CA ILE A 11 -17.72 20.52 -2.27
C ILE A 11 -16.59 21.53 -2.49
N LEU A 12 -15.52 21.43 -1.68
CA LEU A 12 -14.38 22.31 -1.75
C LEU A 12 -13.47 21.92 -2.90
N LEU A 13 -13.04 22.89 -3.68
CA LEU A 13 -12.08 22.65 -4.76
C LEU A 13 -10.64 22.84 -4.28
N MET A 14 -9.89 21.73 -4.34
CA MET A 14 -8.45 21.73 -4.14
C MET A 14 -7.73 21.95 -5.48
N ASP A 15 -6.47 22.37 -5.44
CA ASP A 15 -5.63 22.55 -6.61
C ASP A 15 -5.37 21.24 -7.39
N GLY A 16 -4.56 21.35 -8.45
CA GLY A 16 -4.10 20.23 -9.28
C GLY A 16 -2.63 19.86 -9.04
N ALA A 17 -2.01 19.33 -10.08
CA ALA A 17 -0.62 18.91 -10.05
C ALA A 17 0.35 20.09 -9.90
N MET A 18 1.32 19.97 -9.00
CA MET A 18 2.45 20.89 -8.94
C MET A 18 3.60 20.40 -9.84
N GLY A 19 4.20 19.25 -9.53
CA GLY A 19 5.41 18.78 -10.21
C GLY A 19 5.23 18.56 -11.72
N THR A 20 4.19 17.81 -12.14
CA THR A 20 3.96 17.57 -13.57
C THR A 20 3.59 18.84 -14.33
N TYR A 21 2.88 19.77 -13.71
CA TYR A 21 2.53 21.05 -14.33
C TYR A 21 3.75 21.98 -14.40
N TYR A 22 4.59 22.01 -13.35
CA TYR A 22 5.87 22.73 -13.37
C TYR A 22 6.75 22.28 -14.52
N ASN A 23 6.95 20.98 -14.66
CA ASN A 23 7.75 20.41 -15.76
C ASN A 23 7.14 20.69 -17.15
N GLN A 24 5.82 20.72 -17.26
CA GLN A 24 5.14 21.06 -18.51
C GLN A 24 5.34 22.52 -18.90
N GLN A 25 5.29 23.44 -17.93
CA GLN A 25 5.41 24.86 -18.18
C GLN A 25 6.84 25.31 -18.44
N TYR A 26 7.78 24.80 -17.66
CA TYR A 26 9.17 25.31 -17.66
C TYR A 26 10.18 24.38 -18.32
N GLY A 27 9.84 23.13 -18.55
CA GLY A 27 10.65 22.18 -19.32
C GLY A 27 12.02 21.90 -18.73
N THR A 28 12.17 22.01 -17.42
CA THR A 28 13.43 21.88 -16.68
C THR A 28 13.67 20.45 -16.19
N GLU A 29 14.93 20.12 -15.91
CA GLU A 29 15.33 18.90 -15.20
C GLU A 29 15.28 19.09 -13.66
N LEU A 30 15.02 20.33 -13.19
CA LEU A 30 14.93 20.67 -11.79
C LEU A 30 13.64 20.07 -11.20
N GLU A 31 13.74 19.45 -10.04
CA GLU A 31 12.55 19.01 -9.29
C GLU A 31 11.75 20.23 -8.81
N ALA A 32 10.43 20.10 -8.79
CA ALA A 32 9.56 21.23 -8.45
C ALA A 32 9.85 21.79 -7.05
N GLU A 33 10.18 20.92 -6.08
CA GLU A 33 10.50 21.32 -4.71
C GLU A 33 11.82 22.09 -4.59
N GLU A 34 12.80 21.83 -5.46
CA GLU A 34 14.02 22.62 -5.53
C GLU A 34 13.75 24.01 -6.09
N ALA A 35 12.76 24.14 -6.99
CA ALA A 35 12.34 25.41 -7.54
C ALA A 35 11.81 26.39 -6.48
N ASN A 36 11.34 25.92 -5.33
CA ASN A 36 11.01 26.80 -4.21
C ASN A 36 12.16 27.73 -3.80
N LEU A 37 13.40 27.22 -3.94
CA LEU A 37 14.63 27.95 -3.55
C LEU A 37 15.26 28.70 -4.72
N VAL A 38 15.10 28.21 -5.93
CA VAL A 38 15.83 28.71 -7.12
C VAL A 38 14.94 29.62 -7.97
N HIS A 39 13.66 29.26 -8.11
CA HIS A 39 12.66 29.94 -8.95
C HIS A 39 11.33 30.13 -8.21
N PRO A 40 11.29 30.76 -7.00
CA PRO A 40 10.09 30.90 -6.21
C PRO A 40 8.94 31.65 -6.94
N GLU A 41 9.28 32.52 -7.88
CA GLU A 41 8.33 33.24 -8.73
C GLU A 41 7.53 32.31 -9.64
N GLU A 42 8.14 31.22 -10.14
CA GLU A 42 7.50 30.23 -10.99
C GLU A 42 6.50 29.39 -10.17
N ILE A 43 6.88 28.97 -8.97
CA ILE A 43 6.00 28.24 -8.05
C ILE A 43 4.82 29.14 -7.60
N THR A 44 5.11 30.39 -7.27
CA THR A 44 4.07 31.39 -6.94
C THR A 44 3.09 31.57 -8.11
N ALA A 45 3.59 31.65 -9.35
CA ALA A 45 2.75 31.78 -10.53
C ALA A 45 1.81 30.55 -10.73
N ILE A 46 2.28 29.34 -10.46
CA ILE A 46 1.45 28.13 -10.52
C ILE A 46 0.35 28.17 -9.47
N HIS A 47 0.67 28.50 -8.22
CA HIS A 47 -0.34 28.67 -7.16
C HIS A 47 -1.40 29.69 -7.55
N LYS A 48 -0.99 30.85 -8.10
CA LYS A 48 -1.92 31.89 -8.59
C LYS A 48 -2.83 31.37 -9.69
N ALA A 49 -2.28 30.63 -10.66
CA ALA A 49 -3.07 30.05 -11.74
C ALA A 49 -4.15 29.08 -11.22
N TYR A 50 -3.84 28.26 -10.21
CA TYR A 50 -4.85 27.40 -9.57
C TYR A 50 -5.89 28.20 -8.78
N ILE A 51 -5.50 29.23 -8.06
CA ILE A 51 -6.43 30.11 -7.33
C ILE A 51 -7.38 30.82 -8.31
N GLU A 52 -6.86 31.35 -9.41
CA GLU A 52 -7.67 31.99 -10.46
C GLU A 52 -8.64 31.01 -11.11
N ALA A 53 -8.19 29.76 -11.35
CA ALA A 53 -9.01 28.69 -11.87
C ALA A 53 -10.15 28.27 -10.93
N GLY A 54 -10.03 28.56 -9.64
CA GLY A 54 -11.11 28.34 -8.70
C GLY A 54 -10.77 27.50 -7.49
N ALA A 55 -9.52 27.13 -7.28
CA ALA A 55 -9.10 26.45 -6.06
C ALA A 55 -9.40 27.28 -4.82
N GLU A 56 -9.91 26.62 -3.78
CA GLU A 56 -10.24 27.16 -2.46
C GLU A 56 -9.30 26.63 -1.38
N LEU A 57 -8.55 25.59 -1.71
CA LEU A 57 -7.48 24.99 -0.92
C LEU A 57 -6.31 24.68 -1.86
N ILE A 58 -5.14 25.24 -1.56
CA ILE A 58 -3.91 24.94 -2.29
C ILE A 58 -2.93 24.19 -1.41
N ARG A 59 -2.18 23.26 -2.01
CA ARG A 59 -1.13 22.50 -1.32
C ARG A 59 0.21 23.20 -1.49
N THR A 60 1.00 23.30 -0.43
CA THR A 60 2.39 23.75 -0.55
C THR A 60 3.18 22.83 -1.46
N ASN A 61 4.20 23.35 -2.14
CA ASN A 61 5.10 22.55 -2.98
C ASN A 61 6.15 21.83 -2.11
N THR A 62 5.70 20.88 -1.27
CA THR A 62 6.53 20.18 -0.28
C THR A 62 6.38 18.66 -0.29
N PHE A 63 5.74 18.09 -1.31
CA PHE A 63 5.44 16.66 -1.41
C PHE A 63 6.67 15.76 -1.19
N ALA A 64 7.79 16.07 -1.84
CA ALA A 64 9.02 15.30 -1.76
C ALA A 64 10.10 15.97 -0.86
N VAL A 65 9.75 17.01 -0.12
CA VAL A 65 10.69 17.67 0.81
C VAL A 65 10.96 16.76 2.00
N ASN A 66 12.03 15.99 1.94
CA ASN A 66 12.49 15.07 2.98
C ASN A 66 14.02 14.89 2.89
N HIS A 67 14.61 14.05 3.75
CA HIS A 67 16.05 13.83 3.82
C HIS A 67 16.67 13.23 2.53
N LEU A 68 15.88 12.55 1.70
CA LEU A 68 16.37 11.99 0.44
C LEU A 68 16.66 13.10 -0.58
N MET A 69 15.83 14.14 -0.60
CA MET A 69 16.01 15.30 -1.47
C MET A 69 16.91 16.36 -0.81
N PHE A 70 16.75 16.61 0.48
CA PHE A 70 17.52 17.59 1.26
C PHE A 70 18.16 16.92 2.49
N PRO A 71 19.38 16.35 2.34
CA PRO A 71 20.01 15.54 3.39
C PRO A 71 20.27 16.29 4.71
N LYS A 72 20.36 17.64 4.66
CA LYS A 72 20.53 18.45 5.86
C LYS A 72 19.22 19.05 6.31
N GLN A 73 18.89 18.88 7.59
CA GLN A 73 17.66 19.41 8.19
C GLN A 73 17.46 20.92 7.95
N GLU A 74 18.54 21.72 7.97
CA GLU A 74 18.44 23.15 7.71
C GLU A 74 18.08 23.48 6.24
N GLU A 75 18.54 22.67 5.29
CA GLU A 75 18.16 22.79 3.88
C GLU A 75 16.68 22.41 3.70
N CYS A 76 16.25 21.35 4.36
CA CYS A 76 14.85 20.91 4.39
C CYS A 76 13.94 22.02 4.97
N LYS A 77 14.28 22.63 6.11
CA LYS A 77 13.54 23.75 6.69
C LYS A 77 13.47 24.96 5.74
N ARG A 78 14.57 25.28 5.08
CA ARG A 78 14.59 26.39 4.09
C ARG A 78 13.67 26.11 2.92
N ALA A 79 13.64 24.87 2.41
CA ALA A 79 12.73 24.47 1.32
C ALA A 79 11.26 24.55 1.77
N ILE A 80 10.93 24.10 2.99
CA ILE A 80 9.58 24.22 3.58
C ILE A 80 9.18 25.69 3.70
N HIS A 81 10.05 26.54 4.28
CA HIS A 81 9.80 27.96 4.43
C HIS A 81 9.54 28.63 3.08
N ALA A 82 10.38 28.37 2.08
CA ALA A 82 10.25 28.95 0.75
C ALA A 82 8.94 28.51 0.06
N ALA A 83 8.59 27.22 0.13
CA ALA A 83 7.35 26.70 -0.42
C ALA A 83 6.11 27.36 0.20
N ILE A 84 6.10 27.51 1.53
CA ILE A 84 5.00 28.16 2.24
C ILE A 84 4.94 29.66 1.89
N ALA A 85 6.09 30.32 1.74
CA ALA A 85 6.16 31.71 1.32
C ALA A 85 5.57 31.93 -0.08
N CYS A 86 5.88 31.03 -1.04
CA CYS A 86 5.28 31.08 -2.39
C CYS A 86 3.75 30.94 -2.34
N ALA A 87 3.23 29.99 -1.56
CA ALA A 87 1.79 29.78 -1.42
C ALA A 87 1.10 31.02 -0.76
N ARG A 88 1.70 31.56 0.31
CA ARG A 88 1.21 32.76 0.98
C ARG A 88 1.21 33.98 0.07
N GLN A 89 2.26 34.17 -0.71
CA GLN A 89 2.35 35.26 -1.67
C GLN A 89 1.22 35.14 -2.70
N ALA A 90 0.98 33.95 -3.26
CA ALA A 90 -0.09 33.72 -4.22
C ALA A 90 -1.48 34.03 -3.62
N VAL A 91 -1.73 33.63 -2.37
CA VAL A 91 -2.98 33.94 -1.66
C VAL A 91 -3.11 35.44 -1.39
N ALA A 92 -2.05 36.12 -0.92
CA ALA A 92 -2.07 37.55 -0.61
C ALA A 92 -2.30 38.40 -1.86
N GLU A 93 -1.85 37.99 -3.03
CA GLU A 93 -2.06 38.65 -4.30
C GLU A 93 -3.42 38.30 -4.94
N SER A 94 -4.17 37.36 -4.37
CA SER A 94 -5.51 36.96 -4.80
C SER A 94 -6.57 37.80 -4.08
N SER A 95 -7.71 38.01 -4.76
CA SER A 95 -8.92 38.60 -4.14
C SER A 95 -9.84 37.56 -3.50
N ARG A 96 -9.43 36.28 -3.48
CA ARG A 96 -10.24 35.16 -3.01
C ARG A 96 -9.77 34.66 -1.64
N GLU A 97 -10.70 34.14 -0.86
CA GLU A 97 -10.38 33.42 0.38
C GLU A 97 -9.92 31.99 0.02
N VAL A 98 -8.65 31.68 0.28
CA VAL A 98 -8.01 30.42 -0.05
C VAL A 98 -7.22 29.92 1.14
N GLU A 99 -7.43 28.66 1.49
CA GLU A 99 -6.69 27.96 2.54
C GLU A 99 -5.39 27.37 1.99
N ILE A 100 -4.38 27.22 2.87
CA ILE A 100 -3.10 26.61 2.53
C ILE A 100 -2.92 25.34 3.35
N ALA A 101 -2.69 24.23 2.67
CA ALA A 101 -2.38 22.94 3.29
C ALA A 101 -0.93 22.54 3.03
N ALA A 102 -0.28 21.95 4.03
CA ALA A 102 1.00 21.27 3.81
C ALA A 102 0.79 19.97 3.02
N SER A 103 1.55 19.79 1.94
CA SER A 103 1.63 18.52 1.21
C SER A 103 2.79 17.69 1.76
N ILE A 104 2.50 16.46 2.17
CA ILE A 104 3.49 15.51 2.67
C ILE A 104 3.30 14.18 1.95
N GLY A 105 4.28 13.80 1.14
CA GLY A 105 4.30 12.52 0.44
C GLY A 105 4.86 11.37 1.28
N PRO A 106 4.82 10.15 0.75
CA PRO A 106 5.39 8.97 1.41
C PRO A 106 6.92 9.06 1.43
N ILE A 107 7.51 8.94 2.61
CA ILE A 107 8.95 8.81 2.76
C ILE A 107 9.31 7.36 2.43
N ARG A 108 10.08 7.16 1.36
CA ARG A 108 10.54 5.83 0.95
C ARG A 108 11.59 5.35 1.92
N GLN A 109 11.35 4.19 2.52
CA GLN A 109 12.35 3.53 3.34
C GLN A 109 13.37 2.80 2.45
N THR A 110 14.64 2.91 2.80
CA THR A 110 15.65 1.98 2.33
C THR A 110 15.53 0.66 3.10
N VAL A 111 16.09 -0.43 2.57
CA VAL A 111 16.04 -1.77 3.20
C VAL A 111 16.62 -1.77 4.63
N THR A 112 17.42 -0.77 4.98
CA THR A 112 18.14 -0.64 6.25
C THR A 112 17.50 0.33 7.24
N GLU A 113 16.50 1.13 6.81
CA GLU A 113 15.82 2.08 7.69
C GLU A 113 14.72 1.39 8.51
N ASP A 114 14.65 1.76 9.80
CA ASP A 114 13.60 1.31 10.68
C ASP A 114 12.41 2.28 10.70
N ASP A 115 11.26 1.79 11.12
CA ASP A 115 10.02 2.56 11.21
C ASP A 115 10.16 3.76 12.18
N GLU A 116 11.01 3.65 13.21
CA GLU A 116 11.20 4.71 14.22
C GLU A 116 11.87 5.95 13.60
N ASN A 117 12.88 5.76 12.77
CA ASN A 117 13.55 6.88 12.09
C ASN A 117 12.63 7.56 11.08
N THR A 118 11.84 6.80 10.35
CA THR A 118 10.83 7.33 9.43
C THR A 118 9.77 8.16 10.17
N ILE A 119 9.28 7.70 11.32
CA ILE A 119 8.35 8.47 12.15
C ILE A 119 8.99 9.77 12.64
N LYS A 120 10.25 9.74 13.11
CA LYS A 120 10.97 10.95 13.56
C LYS A 120 11.10 11.98 12.44
N GLU A 121 11.31 11.53 11.22
CA GLU A 121 11.39 12.43 10.08
C GLU A 121 10.03 13.07 9.75
N TYR A 122 8.94 12.30 9.71
CA TYR A 122 7.62 12.88 9.57
C TYR A 122 7.32 13.89 10.69
N GLN A 123 7.68 13.58 11.94
CA GLN A 123 7.52 14.51 13.08
C GLN A 123 8.32 15.81 12.87
N PHE A 124 9.53 15.71 12.33
CA PHE A 124 10.34 16.87 11.99
C PHE A 124 9.65 17.75 10.92
N LEU A 125 9.10 17.14 9.86
CA LEU A 125 8.38 17.87 8.81
C LEU A 125 7.12 18.56 9.38
N ILE A 126 6.30 17.83 10.13
CA ILE A 126 5.09 18.35 10.78
C ILE A 126 5.43 19.56 11.67
N ASN A 127 6.45 19.42 12.54
CA ASN A 127 6.86 20.51 13.44
C ASN A 127 7.36 21.72 12.68
N SER A 128 8.12 21.51 11.59
CA SER A 128 8.61 22.62 10.74
C SER A 128 7.45 23.39 10.09
N MET A 129 6.44 22.67 9.62
CA MET A 129 5.25 23.28 9.01
C MET A 129 4.32 23.95 10.05
N LEU A 130 4.18 23.36 11.24
CA LEU A 130 3.46 23.97 12.37
C LEU A 130 4.13 25.28 12.84
N ALA A 131 5.46 25.33 12.88
CA ALA A 131 6.23 26.53 13.23
C ALA A 131 5.99 27.67 12.22
N GLU A 132 5.77 27.31 10.95
CA GLU A 132 5.35 28.25 9.91
C GLU A 132 3.84 28.61 9.98
N GLY A 133 3.11 28.12 10.95
CA GLY A 133 1.68 28.43 11.13
C GLY A 133 0.72 27.64 10.26
N ILE A 134 1.16 26.60 9.58
CA ILE A 134 0.27 25.68 8.87
C ILE A 134 -0.56 24.89 9.88
N ARG A 135 -1.84 24.66 9.54
CA ARG A 135 -2.79 23.90 10.38
C ARG A 135 -3.55 22.83 9.60
N ILE A 136 -3.38 22.75 8.29
CA ILE A 136 -4.00 21.75 7.42
C ILE A 136 -2.88 20.91 6.84
N PHE A 137 -2.95 19.58 7.05
CA PHE A 137 -1.96 18.61 6.59
C PHE A 137 -2.61 17.66 5.63
N VAL A 138 -2.03 17.49 4.44
CA VAL A 138 -2.42 16.51 3.43
C VAL A 138 -1.30 15.49 3.32
N PHE A 139 -1.50 14.34 3.92
CA PHE A 139 -0.68 13.15 3.70
C PHE A 139 -1.17 12.48 2.43
N GLU A 140 -0.55 12.80 1.31
CA GLU A 140 -1.03 12.36 0.00
C GLU A 140 -0.18 11.24 -0.61
N THR A 141 -0.81 10.46 -1.51
CA THR A 141 -0.18 9.34 -2.21
C THR A 141 0.36 8.28 -1.26
N MET A 142 -0.28 8.13 -0.09
CA MET A 142 0.12 7.14 0.91
C MET A 142 -0.04 5.73 0.34
N LEU A 143 0.83 4.84 0.79
CA LEU A 143 0.91 3.47 0.27
C LEU A 143 0.70 2.42 1.37
N GLU A 144 0.88 2.81 2.65
CA GLU A 144 0.82 1.92 3.81
C GLU A 144 -0.02 2.53 4.93
N LEU A 145 -0.93 1.74 5.48
CA LEU A 145 -1.81 2.16 6.59
C LEU A 145 -1.07 2.37 7.92
N LYS A 146 0.07 1.69 8.13
CA LYS A 146 0.82 1.75 9.40
C LYS A 146 1.26 3.16 9.79
N TRP A 147 1.43 4.06 8.81
CA TRP A 147 1.86 5.44 9.06
C TRP A 147 0.72 6.35 9.51
N VAL A 148 -0.52 6.06 9.13
CA VAL A 148 -1.63 6.99 9.29
C VAL A 148 -1.89 7.34 10.76
N ARG A 149 -2.07 6.32 11.60
CA ARG A 149 -2.37 6.53 13.03
C ARG A 149 -1.26 7.31 13.75
N PRO A 150 0.03 6.91 13.72
CA PRO A 150 1.06 7.67 14.43
C PRO A 150 1.21 9.10 13.91
N LEU A 151 0.98 9.37 12.62
CA LEU A 151 1.10 10.71 12.05
C LEU A 151 -0.09 11.58 12.42
N SER A 152 -1.32 11.07 12.31
CA SER A 152 -2.53 11.83 12.65
C SER A 152 -2.61 12.13 14.16
N GLU A 153 -2.31 11.16 15.00
CA GLU A 153 -2.23 11.36 16.45
C GLU A 153 -1.15 12.39 16.80
N TYR A 154 0.02 12.35 16.14
CA TYR A 154 1.06 13.32 16.36
C TYR A 154 0.62 14.73 15.96
N CYS A 155 0.03 14.94 14.79
CA CYS A 155 -0.50 16.25 14.39
C CYS A 155 -1.48 16.81 15.43
N LYS A 156 -2.44 16.00 15.86
CA LYS A 156 -3.44 16.40 16.86
C LYS A 156 -2.82 16.69 18.23
N SER A 157 -1.80 15.91 18.64
CA SER A 157 -1.09 16.14 19.91
C SER A 157 -0.29 17.45 19.93
N GLN A 158 0.28 17.85 18.80
CA GLN A 158 1.02 19.11 18.68
C GLN A 158 0.10 20.32 18.51
N CYS A 159 -1.03 20.13 17.84
CA CYS A 159 -2.04 21.18 17.64
C CYS A 159 -3.41 20.52 17.43
N GLU A 160 -4.27 20.59 18.44
CA GLU A 160 -5.61 19.99 18.42
C GLU A 160 -6.49 20.52 17.28
N GLU A 161 -6.28 21.79 16.87
CA GLU A 161 -7.02 22.42 15.78
C GLU A 161 -6.51 22.02 14.38
N SER A 162 -5.45 21.22 14.28
CA SER A 162 -4.95 20.76 12.98
C SER A 162 -6.01 19.96 12.25
N VAL A 163 -6.14 20.18 10.95
CA VAL A 163 -6.96 19.35 10.06
C VAL A 163 -6.05 18.34 9.36
N VAL A 164 -6.39 17.08 9.48
CA VAL A 164 -5.62 15.96 8.90
C VAL A 164 -6.40 15.33 7.76
N ILE A 165 -5.86 15.45 6.56
CA ILE A 165 -6.37 14.85 5.33
C ILE A 165 -5.42 13.73 4.91
N VAL A 166 -5.92 12.52 4.70
CA VAL A 166 -5.10 11.36 4.29
C VAL A 166 -5.60 10.82 2.96
N GLN A 167 -4.70 10.68 1.99
CA GLN A 167 -5.04 10.20 0.66
C GLN A 167 -4.13 9.06 0.24
N PHE A 168 -4.73 8.00 -0.28
CA PHE A 168 -4.03 6.82 -0.76
C PHE A 168 -3.97 6.78 -2.28
N SER A 169 -2.85 6.29 -2.80
CA SER A 169 -2.70 6.01 -4.24
C SER A 169 -3.00 4.55 -4.53
N LEU A 170 -3.86 4.32 -5.52
CA LEU A 170 -4.31 2.98 -5.92
C LEU A 170 -3.96 2.69 -7.37
N ASN A 171 -3.63 1.42 -7.63
CA ASN A 171 -3.51 0.91 -8.99
C ASN A 171 -4.91 0.68 -9.63
N PRO A 172 -4.99 0.33 -10.92
CA PRO A 172 -6.28 0.07 -11.58
C PRO A 172 -7.11 -1.07 -10.98
N SER A 173 -6.52 -1.95 -10.19
CA SER A 173 -7.24 -3.03 -9.50
C SER A 173 -7.79 -2.62 -8.13
N GLY A 174 -7.55 -1.37 -7.68
CA GLY A 174 -8.05 -0.85 -6.40
C GLY A 174 -7.13 -1.11 -5.21
N TYR A 175 -5.85 -1.42 -5.44
CA TYR A 175 -4.86 -1.71 -4.40
C TYR A 175 -3.73 -0.68 -4.38
N THR A 176 -3.18 -0.40 -3.21
CA THR A 176 -1.91 0.33 -3.11
C THR A 176 -0.76 -0.51 -3.65
N GLN A 177 0.41 0.10 -3.82
CA GLN A 177 1.63 -0.62 -4.22
C GLN A 177 1.99 -1.76 -3.25
N TYR A 178 1.65 -1.62 -1.97
CA TYR A 178 1.89 -2.63 -0.92
C TYR A 178 0.69 -3.55 -0.67
N GLY A 179 -0.34 -3.51 -1.54
CA GLY A 179 -1.41 -4.48 -1.57
C GLY A 179 -2.62 -4.19 -0.67
N PHE A 180 -2.68 -3.03 -0.01
CA PHE A 180 -3.86 -2.63 0.75
C PHE A 180 -5.01 -2.31 -0.20
N GLY A 181 -6.16 -2.96 -0.02
CA GLY A 181 -7.36 -2.75 -0.82
C GLY A 181 -8.13 -1.49 -0.44
N MET A 182 -8.90 -0.94 -1.38
CA MET A 182 -9.70 0.27 -1.15
C MET A 182 -10.68 0.10 0.02
N LYS A 183 -11.37 -1.06 0.11
CA LYS A 183 -12.32 -1.36 1.18
C LYS A 183 -11.64 -1.32 2.56
N GLU A 184 -10.52 -1.99 2.72
CA GLU A 184 -9.75 -2.00 3.96
C GLU A 184 -9.33 -0.59 4.39
N ILE A 185 -8.85 0.23 3.43
CA ILE A 185 -8.46 1.61 3.70
C ILE A 185 -9.66 2.40 4.22
N ILE A 186 -10.83 2.28 3.58
CA ILE A 186 -12.07 2.94 4.00
C ILE A 186 -12.47 2.51 5.41
N ASP A 187 -12.50 1.21 5.68
CA ASP A 187 -12.93 0.65 6.96
C ASP A 187 -12.01 1.10 8.11
N LYS A 188 -10.69 1.07 7.90
CA LYS A 188 -9.72 1.49 8.92
C LYS A 188 -9.70 3.00 9.15
N LEU A 189 -9.75 3.81 8.08
CA LEU A 189 -9.71 5.27 8.21
C LEU A 189 -11.02 5.84 8.74
N GLY A 190 -12.15 5.25 8.37
CA GLY A 190 -13.46 5.64 8.87
C GLY A 190 -13.65 5.45 10.38
N GLN A 191 -12.77 4.67 11.03
CA GLN A 191 -12.76 4.45 12.48
C GLN A 191 -11.70 5.30 13.22
N MET A 192 -10.92 6.12 12.52
CA MET A 192 -9.84 6.94 13.09
C MET A 192 -10.34 8.36 13.38
N GLU A 193 -10.63 8.69 14.65
CA GLU A 193 -11.06 10.03 15.07
C GLU A 193 -10.02 11.13 14.81
N THR A 194 -8.75 10.77 14.63
CA THR A 194 -7.65 11.70 14.37
C THR A 194 -7.47 12.06 12.89
N VAL A 195 -8.21 11.39 11.99
CA VAL A 195 -8.28 11.68 10.56
C VAL A 195 -9.58 12.38 10.25
N ASP A 196 -9.50 13.65 9.87
CA ASP A 196 -10.70 14.46 9.60
C ASP A 196 -11.29 14.19 8.22
N VAL A 197 -10.44 13.98 7.21
CA VAL A 197 -10.83 13.67 5.83
C VAL A 197 -9.93 12.57 5.31
N PHE A 198 -10.50 11.58 4.66
CA PHE A 198 -9.69 10.61 3.93
C PHE A 198 -10.10 10.51 2.47
N GLY A 199 -9.29 9.86 1.65
CA GLY A 199 -9.63 9.71 0.25
C GLY A 199 -8.53 9.11 -0.60
N PHE A 200 -8.63 9.39 -1.90
CA PHE A 200 -7.78 8.76 -2.89
C PHE A 200 -7.26 9.79 -3.88
N ASN A 201 -5.96 9.72 -4.16
CA ASN A 201 -5.30 10.57 -5.15
C ASN A 201 -4.32 9.77 -6.00
N CYS A 202 -3.95 10.31 -7.14
CA CYS A 202 -2.99 9.69 -8.05
C CYS A 202 -3.36 8.26 -8.51
N GLY A 203 -2.42 7.53 -9.11
CA GLY A 203 -2.53 6.13 -9.52
C GLY A 203 -3.46 5.86 -10.70
N VAL A 204 -4.65 6.43 -10.71
CA VAL A 204 -5.66 6.25 -11.76
C VAL A 204 -6.32 7.57 -12.16
N GLY A 205 -6.91 7.60 -13.37
CA GLY A 205 -7.69 8.75 -13.86
C GLY A 205 -9.12 8.78 -13.28
N ALA A 206 -9.81 9.93 -13.44
CA ALA A 206 -11.12 10.20 -12.84
C ALA A 206 -12.17 9.13 -13.12
N ALA A 207 -12.30 8.68 -14.37
CA ALA A 207 -13.28 7.66 -14.75
C ALA A 207 -13.03 6.31 -14.08
N HIS A 208 -11.78 5.97 -13.85
CA HIS A 208 -11.40 4.72 -13.19
C HIS A 208 -11.61 4.80 -11.68
N LEU A 209 -11.15 5.88 -11.05
CA LEU A 209 -11.38 6.11 -9.63
C LEU A 209 -12.87 6.08 -9.29
N ARG A 210 -13.72 6.74 -10.11
CA ARG A 210 -15.18 6.67 -9.96
C ARG A 210 -15.71 5.24 -9.91
N LYS A 211 -15.28 4.39 -10.87
CA LYS A 211 -15.73 2.98 -10.93
C LYS A 211 -15.27 2.15 -9.70
N LEU A 212 -14.12 2.47 -9.14
CA LEU A 212 -13.65 1.83 -7.92
C LEU A 212 -14.49 2.28 -6.71
N LEU A 213 -14.76 3.59 -6.59
CA LEU A 213 -15.53 4.18 -5.50
C LEU A 213 -17.00 3.75 -5.52
N GLU A 214 -17.63 3.61 -6.70
CA GLU A 214 -19.02 3.15 -6.88
C GLU A 214 -19.29 1.74 -6.32
N LYS A 215 -18.22 0.96 -6.12
CA LYS A 215 -18.31 -0.40 -5.55
C LYS A 215 -18.13 -0.42 -4.03
N GLN A 216 -17.89 0.73 -3.40
CA GLN A 216 -17.59 0.81 -1.99
C GLN A 216 -18.76 1.40 -1.19
N THR A 217 -18.84 1.01 0.06
CA THR A 217 -19.67 1.65 1.08
C THR A 217 -18.81 2.56 1.94
N PHE A 218 -19.36 3.70 2.36
CA PHE A 218 -18.61 4.67 3.16
C PHE A 218 -19.31 4.87 4.51
N PRO A 219 -18.58 5.03 5.62
CA PRO A 219 -19.15 5.43 6.89
C PRO A 219 -19.94 6.73 6.75
N LYS A 220 -21.09 6.83 7.40
CA LYS A 220 -22.01 7.97 7.26
C LYS A 220 -21.35 9.33 7.57
N GLU A 221 -20.55 9.36 8.62
CA GLU A 221 -19.93 10.60 9.12
C GLU A 221 -18.58 10.92 8.45
N CYS A 222 -18.07 10.07 7.54
CA CYS A 222 -16.77 10.31 6.93
C CYS A 222 -16.83 11.44 5.91
N MET A 223 -15.74 12.20 5.82
CA MET A 223 -15.50 13.19 4.76
C MET A 223 -14.56 12.60 3.72
N LEU A 224 -14.97 12.64 2.45
CA LEU A 224 -14.27 12.00 1.34
C LEU A 224 -13.58 13.03 0.43
N SER A 225 -12.30 12.79 0.13
CA SER A 225 -11.48 13.57 -0.79
C SER A 225 -11.13 12.75 -2.04
N VAL A 226 -11.25 13.34 -3.24
CA VAL A 226 -10.94 12.67 -4.52
C VAL A 226 -10.10 13.58 -5.43
N LEU A 227 -8.85 13.15 -5.69
CA LEU A 227 -7.89 13.89 -6.54
C LEU A 227 -7.23 12.94 -7.56
N PRO A 228 -7.96 12.45 -8.57
CA PRO A 228 -7.41 11.55 -9.57
C PRO A 228 -6.41 12.25 -10.51
N ASN A 229 -5.70 11.46 -11.30
CA ASN A 229 -4.90 11.95 -12.41
C ASN A 229 -5.78 12.46 -13.56
N ALA A 230 -5.26 13.33 -14.41
CA ALA A 230 -5.96 13.79 -15.63
C ALA A 230 -6.33 12.63 -16.55
N GLY A 231 -5.51 11.59 -16.59
CA GLY A 231 -5.71 10.38 -17.35
C GLY A 231 -4.66 9.33 -17.02
N TYR A 232 -4.53 8.32 -17.90
CA TYR A 232 -3.43 7.36 -17.79
C TYR A 232 -2.12 7.97 -18.26
N GLN A 233 -1.07 7.63 -17.54
CA GLN A 233 0.28 8.00 -17.86
C GLN A 233 0.73 7.31 -19.15
N GLN A 234 1.28 8.06 -20.10
CA GLN A 234 1.87 7.57 -21.32
C GLN A 234 3.29 8.13 -21.45
N GLU A 235 4.27 7.28 -21.69
CA GLU A 235 5.62 7.72 -21.95
C GLU A 235 5.78 7.99 -23.47
N LEU A 236 5.99 9.25 -23.82
CA LEU A 236 6.26 9.67 -25.17
C LEU A 236 7.63 10.37 -25.24
N ARG A 237 8.59 9.76 -25.95
CA ARG A 237 9.95 10.30 -26.12
C ARG A 237 10.68 10.59 -24.80
N GLY A 238 10.54 9.68 -23.81
CA GLY A 238 11.17 9.83 -22.50
C GLY A 238 10.51 10.87 -21.58
N ARG A 239 9.34 11.41 -21.96
CA ARG A 239 8.54 12.30 -21.12
C ARG A 239 7.19 11.69 -20.81
N MET A 240 6.73 11.93 -19.59
CA MET A 240 5.43 11.46 -19.14
C MET A 240 4.34 12.42 -19.59
N HIS A 241 3.37 11.90 -20.34
CA HIS A 241 2.19 12.61 -20.79
C HIS A 241 0.95 12.01 -20.15
N TYR A 242 -0.02 12.87 -19.85
CA TYR A 242 -1.34 12.48 -19.36
C TYR A 242 -2.40 12.93 -20.35
N GLY A 243 -3.56 12.27 -20.35
CA GLY A 243 -4.68 12.71 -21.17
C GLY A 243 -5.08 14.14 -20.82
N ASP A 244 -5.24 15.00 -21.80
CA ASP A 244 -5.57 16.41 -21.61
C ASP A 244 -6.99 16.68 -22.15
N ASP A 245 -8.00 16.36 -21.31
CA ASP A 245 -9.41 16.68 -21.58
C ASP A 245 -10.08 17.14 -20.28
N PRO A 246 -9.96 18.44 -19.95
CA PRO A 246 -10.55 19.02 -18.75
C PRO A 246 -12.06 18.86 -18.64
N GLU A 247 -12.79 18.89 -19.76
CA GLU A 247 -14.26 18.76 -19.75
C GLU A 247 -14.67 17.31 -19.47
N TYR A 248 -13.99 16.35 -20.08
CA TYR A 248 -14.22 14.93 -19.77
C TYR A 248 -13.88 14.63 -18.31
N TYR A 249 -12.75 15.14 -17.83
CA TYR A 249 -12.34 15.02 -16.43
C TYR A 249 -13.42 15.53 -15.49
N ALA A 250 -13.88 16.78 -15.69
CA ALA A 250 -14.90 17.41 -14.86
C ALA A 250 -16.22 16.62 -14.87
N LYS A 251 -16.64 16.11 -16.05
CA LYS A 251 -17.83 15.28 -16.18
C LYS A 251 -17.74 13.95 -15.43
N GLN A 252 -16.54 13.34 -15.33
CA GLN A 252 -16.36 12.14 -14.51
C GLN A 252 -16.41 12.47 -13.02
N MET A 253 -15.85 13.61 -12.60
CA MET A 253 -15.90 14.09 -11.22
C MET A 253 -17.32 14.48 -10.79
N GLU A 254 -18.10 15.12 -11.66
CA GLU A 254 -19.51 15.43 -11.41
C GLU A 254 -20.32 14.17 -11.03
N ARG A 255 -20.04 13.05 -11.70
CA ARG A 255 -20.68 11.76 -11.42
C ARG A 255 -20.29 11.15 -10.05
N MET A 256 -19.32 11.71 -9.36
CA MET A 256 -18.96 11.29 -8.01
C MET A 256 -19.71 12.06 -6.91
N ILE A 257 -20.50 13.11 -7.26
CA ILE A 257 -21.31 13.84 -6.29
C ILE A 257 -22.21 12.92 -5.45
N PRO A 258 -22.91 11.92 -6.07
CA PRO A 258 -23.76 10.99 -5.32
C PRO A 258 -22.98 10.11 -4.31
N LEU A 259 -21.67 10.00 -4.45
CA LEU A 259 -20.81 9.26 -3.52
C LEU A 259 -20.48 10.08 -2.24
N GLY A 260 -20.97 11.31 -2.13
CA GLY A 260 -20.79 12.17 -0.96
C GLY A 260 -19.37 12.71 -0.84
N ILE A 261 -18.74 13.09 -1.96
CA ILE A 261 -17.42 13.73 -1.93
C ILE A 261 -17.50 15.13 -1.29
N ASN A 262 -16.50 15.45 -0.46
CA ASN A 262 -16.39 16.74 0.24
C ASN A 262 -15.27 17.61 -0.35
N ILE A 263 -14.21 17.00 -0.84
CA ILE A 263 -13.08 17.68 -1.47
C ILE A 263 -12.83 17.07 -2.85
N ALA A 264 -12.73 17.91 -3.86
CA ALA A 264 -12.39 17.52 -5.23
C ALA A 264 -11.24 18.38 -5.75
N GLY A 265 -10.34 17.78 -6.50
CA GLY A 265 -9.20 18.47 -7.10
C GLY A 265 -8.52 17.56 -8.11
N GLY A 266 -7.21 17.71 -8.27
CA GLY A 266 -6.47 16.89 -9.21
C GLY A 266 -5.08 16.46 -8.72
N CYS A 267 -4.54 15.42 -9.35
CA CYS A 267 -3.18 14.95 -9.17
C CYS A 267 -2.45 14.98 -10.51
N CYS A 268 -1.51 14.11 -10.76
CA CYS A 268 -0.62 14.13 -11.93
C CYS A 268 -1.35 14.40 -13.26
N GLY A 269 -0.78 15.30 -14.06
CA GLY A 269 -1.29 15.73 -15.37
C GLY A 269 -2.43 16.74 -15.33
N THR A 270 -3.03 17.04 -14.16
CA THR A 270 -4.06 18.08 -14.08
C THR A 270 -3.43 19.48 -14.12
N THR A 271 -4.14 20.40 -14.73
CA THR A 271 -3.73 21.80 -14.97
C THR A 271 -4.79 22.77 -14.41
N PRO A 272 -4.52 24.08 -14.38
CA PRO A 272 -5.55 25.06 -14.01
C PRO A 272 -6.84 24.96 -14.81
N GLU A 273 -6.78 24.55 -16.09
CA GLU A 273 -7.96 24.33 -16.94
C GLU A 273 -8.85 23.20 -16.39
N HIS A 274 -8.26 22.14 -15.84
CA HIS A 274 -9.00 21.07 -15.17
C HIS A 274 -9.75 21.60 -13.94
N ILE A 275 -9.10 22.41 -13.11
CA ILE A 275 -9.73 23.02 -11.92
C ILE A 275 -10.82 24.01 -12.32
N ALA A 276 -10.60 24.79 -13.38
CA ALA A 276 -11.63 25.69 -13.92
C ALA A 276 -12.84 24.91 -14.46
N ALA A 277 -12.62 23.78 -15.09
CA ALA A 277 -13.70 22.88 -15.53
C ALA A 277 -14.44 22.25 -14.33
N LEU A 278 -13.73 21.82 -13.28
CA LEU A 278 -14.34 21.34 -12.02
C LEU A 278 -15.20 22.43 -11.38
N LYS A 279 -14.75 23.69 -11.36
CA LYS A 279 -15.51 24.80 -10.80
C LYS A 279 -16.86 24.99 -11.48
N LYS A 280 -16.95 24.75 -12.81
CA LYS A 280 -18.20 24.87 -13.55
C LYS A 280 -19.24 23.82 -13.14
N VAL A 281 -18.81 22.60 -12.79
CA VAL A 281 -19.71 21.47 -12.51
C VAL A 281 -19.89 21.18 -11.01
N LEU A 282 -18.90 21.50 -10.18
CA LEU A 282 -18.93 21.22 -8.73
C LEU A 282 -19.08 22.48 -7.87
N GLY A 283 -18.78 23.67 -8.42
CA GLY A 283 -18.79 24.93 -7.66
C GLY A 283 -20.15 25.23 -7.05
N GLY A 284 -20.19 25.35 -5.71
CA GLY A 284 -21.42 25.59 -4.95
C GLY A 284 -22.35 24.38 -4.78
N GLN A 285 -21.96 23.19 -5.27
CA GLN A 285 -22.68 21.95 -4.97
C GLN A 285 -22.43 21.51 -3.52
N ALA A 286 -23.48 21.05 -2.84
CA ALA A 286 -23.33 20.44 -1.51
C ALA A 286 -22.97 18.97 -1.63
N PRO A 287 -22.15 18.42 -0.71
CA PRO A 287 -21.96 16.97 -0.61
C PRO A 287 -23.29 16.26 -0.41
N GLN A 288 -23.56 15.20 -1.16
CA GLN A 288 -24.77 14.41 -0.96
C GLN A 288 -24.58 13.46 0.25
N PRO A 289 -25.66 13.18 1.01
CA PRO A 289 -25.61 12.18 2.06
C PRO A 289 -25.21 10.83 1.46
N LYS A 290 -24.26 10.15 2.10
CA LYS A 290 -23.89 8.79 1.71
C LYS A 290 -25.07 7.84 1.99
N GLU A 291 -25.46 7.04 1.00
CA GLU A 291 -26.43 5.98 1.20
C GLU A 291 -25.84 4.96 2.18
N VAL A 292 -26.47 4.81 3.34
CA VAL A 292 -26.15 3.74 4.27
C VAL A 292 -26.77 2.47 3.71
N VAL A 293 -25.99 1.63 3.09
CA VAL A 293 -26.34 0.23 3.03
C VAL A 293 -26.14 -0.28 4.45
N GLU A 294 -27.24 -0.49 5.21
CA GLU A 294 -27.17 -1.22 6.47
C GLU A 294 -26.51 -2.58 6.12
N GLU A 295 -25.22 -2.71 6.39
CA GLU A 295 -24.65 -4.03 6.54
C GLU A 295 -25.43 -4.66 7.68
N ASN A 296 -26.24 -5.67 7.38
CA ASN A 296 -26.76 -6.56 8.41
C ASN A 296 -25.52 -7.04 9.17
N ALA A 297 -25.41 -6.62 10.42
CA ALA A 297 -24.30 -6.94 11.33
C ALA A 297 -24.20 -8.45 11.67
N ASP A 298 -24.88 -9.29 10.93
CA ASP A 298 -24.90 -10.75 11.01
C ASP A 298 -24.10 -11.42 9.88
N GLY A 299 -23.12 -10.73 9.35
CA GLY A 299 -22.13 -11.27 8.42
C GLY A 299 -20.75 -11.32 9.06
N GLU A 300 -20.52 -12.12 10.09
CA GLU A 300 -19.32 -12.95 10.08
C GLU A 300 -19.36 -13.68 8.73
N SER A 301 -18.58 -13.24 7.76
CA SER A 301 -18.30 -14.05 6.58
C SER A 301 -17.43 -15.23 7.06
N VAL A 302 -18.07 -16.13 7.79
CA VAL A 302 -17.57 -17.49 7.91
C VAL A 302 -17.60 -18.00 6.49
N SER A 303 -16.43 -17.93 5.81
CA SER A 303 -16.23 -18.62 4.57
C SER A 303 -16.74 -20.04 4.77
N ASN A 304 -17.85 -20.41 4.14
CA ASN A 304 -18.36 -21.78 4.12
C ASN A 304 -17.46 -22.69 3.26
N ALA A 305 -16.29 -22.23 2.86
CA ALA A 305 -15.31 -22.99 2.12
C ALA A 305 -14.71 -24.05 3.05
N ALA A 306 -14.85 -25.30 2.67
CA ALA A 306 -14.18 -26.37 3.38
C ALA A 306 -12.66 -26.15 3.42
N PRO A 307 -12.03 -26.25 4.61
CA PRO A 307 -10.58 -26.18 4.72
C PRO A 307 -9.92 -27.25 3.85
N THR A 308 -8.62 -27.09 3.54
CA THR A 308 -7.87 -28.13 2.84
C THR A 308 -7.83 -29.41 3.70
N ASP A 309 -7.59 -30.55 3.08
CA ASP A 309 -7.48 -31.84 3.81
C ASP A 309 -6.37 -31.77 4.88
N PHE A 310 -5.27 -31.08 4.56
CA PHE A 310 -4.18 -30.82 5.49
C PHE A 310 -4.62 -30.05 6.72
N ILE A 311 -5.28 -28.91 6.54
CA ILE A 311 -5.79 -28.10 7.64
C ILE A 311 -6.84 -28.87 8.44
N SER A 312 -7.76 -29.54 7.77
CA SER A 312 -8.79 -30.35 8.42
C SER A 312 -8.21 -31.46 9.34
N LYS A 313 -7.12 -32.10 8.91
CA LYS A 313 -6.41 -33.09 9.74
C LYS A 313 -5.75 -32.45 10.95
N LEU A 314 -5.10 -31.27 10.76
CA LEU A 314 -4.49 -30.55 11.87
C LEU A 314 -5.54 -30.13 12.92
N GLU A 315 -6.68 -29.62 12.50
CA GLU A 315 -7.78 -29.20 13.38
C GLU A 315 -8.36 -30.37 14.19
N ARG A 316 -8.40 -31.57 13.58
CA ARG A 316 -8.80 -32.80 14.29
C ARG A 316 -7.71 -33.40 15.18
N GLY A 317 -6.51 -32.80 15.20
CA GLY A 317 -5.35 -33.33 15.93
C GLY A 317 -4.78 -34.64 15.37
N GLU A 318 -5.02 -34.92 14.11
CA GLU A 318 -4.50 -36.12 13.42
C GLU A 318 -3.02 -35.92 13.11
N LYS A 319 -2.29 -37.06 13.08
CA LYS A 319 -0.90 -37.05 12.61
C LYS A 319 -0.88 -36.92 11.10
N VAL A 320 -0.08 -35.99 10.60
CA VAL A 320 0.08 -35.68 9.18
C VAL A 320 1.53 -35.99 8.78
N PHE A 321 1.73 -36.76 7.72
CA PHE A 321 3.05 -37.03 7.15
C PHE A 321 3.32 -36.07 6.01
N VAL A 322 4.20 -35.11 6.27
CA VAL A 322 4.65 -34.11 5.30
C VAL A 322 6.10 -34.40 4.92
N VAL A 323 6.40 -34.53 3.64
CA VAL A 323 7.74 -34.85 3.16
C VAL A 323 8.23 -33.77 2.20
N GLU A 324 9.42 -33.24 2.46
CA GLU A 324 10.07 -32.34 1.52
C GLU A 324 10.68 -33.11 0.36
N LEU A 325 10.34 -32.69 -0.86
CA LEU A 325 10.92 -33.24 -2.09
C LEU A 325 11.71 -32.14 -2.79
N ASP A 326 13.00 -32.36 -2.94
CA ASP A 326 13.92 -31.43 -3.57
C ASP A 326 13.53 -31.09 -5.01
N ALA A 327 13.44 -29.78 -5.29
CA ALA A 327 13.29 -29.28 -6.65
C ALA A 327 14.54 -29.56 -7.49
N PRO A 328 14.42 -30.00 -8.77
CA PRO A 328 15.57 -30.23 -9.65
C PRO A 328 16.41 -28.98 -9.88
N PHE A 329 17.73 -29.18 -10.12
CA PHE A 329 18.64 -28.07 -10.54
C PHE A 329 18.58 -27.83 -12.05
N ASP A 330 18.01 -28.76 -12.79
CA ASP A 330 17.92 -28.78 -14.26
C ASP A 330 16.51 -29.13 -14.71
N ALA A 331 16.31 -29.33 -15.99
CA ALA A 331 15.02 -29.71 -16.58
C ALA A 331 14.70 -31.22 -16.50
N GLN A 332 15.52 -32.04 -15.81
CA GLN A 332 15.30 -33.48 -15.73
C GLN A 332 14.30 -33.83 -14.62
N MET A 333 13.07 -34.07 -15.01
CA MET A 333 11.94 -34.29 -14.10
C MET A 333 11.78 -35.75 -13.61
N ASP A 334 12.51 -36.72 -14.17
CA ASP A 334 12.32 -38.14 -13.90
C ASP A 334 12.48 -38.49 -12.42
N LYS A 335 13.50 -37.95 -11.76
CA LYS A 335 13.75 -38.21 -10.35
C LYS A 335 12.65 -37.61 -9.48
N PHE A 336 12.23 -36.40 -9.79
CA PHE A 336 11.15 -35.71 -9.09
C PHE A 336 9.83 -36.45 -9.24
N SER A 337 9.46 -36.85 -10.48
CA SER A 337 8.24 -37.61 -10.76
C SER A 337 8.21 -38.95 -10.05
N LYS A 338 9.31 -39.69 -10.06
CA LYS A 338 9.43 -40.95 -9.30
C LYS A 338 9.25 -40.72 -7.80
N GLY A 339 9.81 -39.64 -7.26
CA GLY A 339 9.61 -39.24 -5.87
C GLY A 339 8.14 -38.99 -5.55
N VAL A 340 7.44 -38.22 -6.39
CA VAL A 340 6.00 -37.94 -6.24
C VAL A 340 5.16 -39.22 -6.19
N TYR A 341 5.37 -40.17 -7.14
CA TYR A 341 4.66 -41.42 -7.16
C TYR A 341 4.96 -42.27 -5.90
N ALA A 342 6.24 -42.40 -5.53
CA ALA A 342 6.64 -43.18 -4.36
C ALA A 342 6.03 -42.62 -3.06
N LEU A 343 6.00 -41.30 -2.89
CA LEU A 343 5.40 -40.66 -1.69
C LEU A 343 3.89 -40.89 -1.65
N LYS A 344 3.19 -40.75 -2.79
CA LYS A 344 1.75 -41.01 -2.88
C LYS A 344 1.41 -42.47 -2.57
N GLU A 345 2.14 -43.44 -3.14
CA GLU A 345 1.93 -44.86 -2.92
C GLU A 345 2.19 -45.29 -1.46
N ASN A 346 3.08 -44.58 -0.76
CA ASN A 346 3.38 -44.87 0.64
C ASN A 346 2.54 -44.05 1.64
N GLY A 347 1.45 -43.41 1.20
CA GLY A 347 0.48 -42.76 2.07
C GLY A 347 0.95 -41.46 2.71
N VAL A 348 1.87 -40.73 2.06
CA VAL A 348 2.26 -39.41 2.49
C VAL A 348 1.09 -38.43 2.25
N ASP A 349 0.74 -37.62 3.24
CA ASP A 349 -0.39 -36.73 3.18
C ASP A 349 -0.09 -35.51 2.31
N MET A 350 1.15 -35.00 2.37
CA MET A 350 1.53 -33.77 1.67
C MET A 350 3.02 -33.78 1.29
N ILE A 351 3.33 -33.26 0.11
CA ILE A 351 4.70 -32.96 -0.32
C ILE A 351 4.95 -31.46 -0.10
N THR A 352 6.10 -31.07 0.46
CA THR A 352 6.57 -29.70 0.39
C THR A 352 7.68 -29.56 -0.64
N VAL A 353 7.76 -28.42 -1.30
CA VAL A 353 8.78 -28.13 -2.32
C VAL A 353 9.46 -26.81 -1.97
N SER A 354 10.78 -26.89 -1.73
CA SER A 354 11.56 -25.73 -1.32
C SER A 354 11.81 -24.75 -2.48
N ASP A 355 11.75 -23.44 -2.19
CA ASP A 355 12.01 -22.36 -3.15
C ASP A 355 13.46 -21.88 -3.08
N SER A 356 14.30 -22.38 -3.98
CA SER A 356 15.70 -21.99 -4.14
C SER A 356 16.50 -21.91 -2.82
N PRO A 357 16.58 -23.01 -2.04
CA PRO A 357 17.24 -23.04 -0.75
C PRO A 357 18.71 -22.64 -0.86
N LEU A 358 19.25 -22.02 0.18
CA LEU A 358 20.62 -21.49 0.24
C LEU A 358 20.94 -20.50 -0.90
N ALA A 359 19.93 -19.82 -1.43
CA ALA A 359 20.05 -18.90 -2.57
C ALA A 359 20.66 -19.56 -3.81
N ARG A 360 20.38 -20.86 -4.03
CA ARG A 360 20.79 -21.61 -5.23
C ARG A 360 19.57 -21.87 -6.11
N SER A 361 19.66 -21.47 -7.36
CA SER A 361 18.58 -21.62 -8.33
C SER A 361 18.14 -23.08 -8.45
N ARG A 362 16.84 -23.31 -8.37
CA ARG A 362 16.14 -24.58 -8.60
C ARG A 362 14.95 -24.35 -9.52
N ALA A 363 14.32 -25.43 -9.97
CA ALA A 363 13.02 -25.33 -10.63
C ALA A 363 11.99 -24.67 -9.69
N ASP A 364 11.09 -23.88 -10.24
CA ASP A 364 10.09 -23.08 -9.50
C ASP A 364 9.17 -23.96 -8.65
N ALA A 365 9.06 -23.65 -7.36
CA ALA A 365 8.35 -24.48 -6.39
C ALA A 365 6.84 -24.54 -6.67
N ALA A 366 6.21 -23.43 -7.07
CA ALA A 366 4.78 -23.37 -7.37
C ALA A 366 4.45 -24.16 -8.65
N LEU A 367 5.27 -24.05 -9.69
CA LEU A 367 5.11 -24.85 -10.90
C LEU A 367 5.29 -26.35 -10.63
N LEU A 368 6.25 -26.73 -9.78
CA LEU A 368 6.44 -28.13 -9.38
C LEU A 368 5.28 -28.64 -8.52
N ALA A 369 4.70 -27.80 -7.66
CA ALA A 369 3.51 -28.15 -6.89
C ALA A 369 2.33 -28.47 -7.81
N VAL A 370 2.08 -27.63 -8.82
CA VAL A 370 1.05 -27.87 -9.84
C VAL A 370 1.34 -29.15 -10.63
N TYR A 371 2.59 -29.37 -11.01
CA TYR A 371 3.01 -30.57 -11.73
C TYR A 371 2.79 -31.86 -10.90
N ALA A 372 3.25 -31.87 -9.63
CA ALA A 372 3.09 -33.03 -8.74
C ALA A 372 1.62 -33.34 -8.46
N LYS A 373 0.80 -32.31 -8.23
CA LYS A 373 -0.65 -32.45 -8.05
C LYS A 373 -1.32 -33.06 -9.28
N ARG A 374 -0.93 -32.65 -10.48
CA ARG A 374 -1.47 -33.20 -11.74
C ARG A 374 -1.05 -34.66 -11.98
N LEU A 375 0.12 -35.11 -11.46
CA LEU A 375 0.57 -36.47 -11.62
C LEU A 375 -0.24 -37.46 -10.77
N THR A 376 -0.58 -37.10 -9.52
CA THR A 376 -1.08 -38.09 -8.54
C THR A 376 -2.22 -37.56 -7.66
N ASP A 377 -2.64 -36.32 -7.84
CA ASP A 377 -3.57 -35.60 -6.97
C ASP A 377 -3.14 -35.59 -5.48
N ILE A 378 -1.84 -35.65 -5.20
CA ILE A 378 -1.31 -35.45 -3.85
C ILE A 378 -1.39 -33.98 -3.45
N SER A 379 -1.63 -33.71 -2.16
CA SER A 379 -1.53 -32.36 -1.65
C SER A 379 -0.08 -31.86 -1.68
N VAL A 380 0.12 -30.61 -2.11
CA VAL A 380 1.46 -30.03 -2.22
C VAL A 380 1.47 -28.63 -1.66
N MET A 381 2.50 -28.35 -0.87
CA MET A 381 2.79 -27.05 -0.24
C MET A 381 4.08 -26.48 -0.82
N PRO A 382 4.03 -25.61 -1.83
CA PRO A 382 5.22 -24.89 -2.28
C PRO A 382 5.67 -23.89 -1.22
N HIS A 383 6.99 -23.74 -1.08
CA HIS A 383 7.56 -22.60 -0.35
C HIS A 383 7.51 -21.38 -1.25
N VAL A 384 7.31 -20.20 -0.64
CA VAL A 384 7.30 -18.90 -1.33
C VAL A 384 8.30 -17.99 -0.63
N ALA A 385 9.40 -17.70 -1.31
CA ALA A 385 10.50 -16.89 -0.79
C ALA A 385 10.40 -15.43 -1.26
N MET A 386 10.50 -14.50 -0.33
CA MET A 386 10.44 -13.05 -0.62
C MET A 386 11.70 -12.53 -1.31
N ARG A 387 12.79 -13.32 -1.32
CA ARG A 387 14.11 -12.89 -1.82
C ARG A 387 14.13 -12.59 -3.32
N ASP A 388 13.49 -13.42 -4.13
CA ASP A 388 13.75 -13.48 -5.57
C ASP A 388 12.69 -12.77 -6.42
N ARG A 389 11.54 -12.40 -5.83
CA ARG A 389 10.39 -11.83 -6.53
C ARG A 389 9.91 -10.55 -5.87
N ASN A 390 9.53 -9.58 -6.69
CA ASN A 390 8.78 -8.42 -6.21
C ASN A 390 7.32 -8.81 -5.90
N LEU A 391 6.59 -7.90 -5.25
CA LEU A 391 5.20 -8.19 -4.82
C LEU A 391 4.28 -8.52 -6.00
N ILE A 392 4.52 -7.96 -7.20
CA ILE A 392 3.75 -8.29 -8.42
C ILE A 392 3.97 -9.74 -8.80
N GLY A 393 5.22 -10.20 -8.78
CA GLY A 393 5.59 -11.60 -9.08
C GLY A 393 5.02 -12.56 -8.05
N LEU A 394 5.14 -12.25 -6.76
CA LEU A 394 4.58 -13.04 -5.66
C LEU A 394 3.06 -13.19 -5.78
N ARG A 395 2.35 -12.08 -6.06
CA ARG A 395 0.90 -12.13 -6.29
C ARG A 395 0.52 -13.00 -7.48
N SER A 396 1.24 -12.86 -8.59
CA SER A 396 0.98 -13.66 -9.80
C SER A 396 1.20 -15.15 -9.56
N GLU A 397 2.21 -15.51 -8.76
CA GLU A 397 2.49 -16.87 -8.36
C GLU A 397 1.34 -17.48 -7.53
N ILE A 398 0.86 -16.76 -6.49
CA ILE A 398 -0.27 -17.23 -5.68
C ILE A 398 -1.53 -17.39 -6.52
N LEU A 399 -1.87 -16.42 -7.38
CA LEU A 399 -3.02 -16.50 -8.28
C LEU A 399 -2.94 -17.71 -9.22
N GLY A 400 -1.76 -17.93 -9.81
CA GLY A 400 -1.52 -19.05 -10.72
C GLY A 400 -1.58 -20.40 -10.00
N ALA A 401 -0.99 -20.52 -8.82
CA ALA A 401 -1.02 -21.71 -8.00
C ALA A 401 -2.45 -22.04 -7.52
N HIS A 402 -3.18 -21.03 -7.00
CA HIS A 402 -4.58 -21.16 -6.58
C HIS A 402 -5.50 -21.62 -7.73
N ALA A 403 -5.38 -21.01 -8.92
CA ALA A 403 -6.14 -21.43 -10.10
C ALA A 403 -5.90 -22.87 -10.52
N ASN A 404 -4.78 -23.49 -10.08
CA ASN A 404 -4.47 -24.90 -10.28
C ASN A 404 -4.73 -25.77 -9.03
N GLY A 405 -5.45 -25.25 -8.04
CA GLY A 405 -5.88 -25.98 -6.85
C GLY A 405 -4.82 -26.13 -5.76
N ILE A 406 -3.77 -25.33 -5.77
CA ILE A 406 -2.80 -25.23 -4.68
C ILE A 406 -3.30 -24.18 -3.70
N ARG A 407 -3.56 -24.58 -2.45
CA ARG A 407 -4.13 -23.71 -1.42
C ARG A 407 -3.31 -23.66 -0.13
N ASP A 408 -2.29 -24.50 0.01
CA ASP A 408 -1.40 -24.56 1.16
C ASP A 408 -0.01 -24.07 0.77
N PHE A 409 0.55 -23.11 1.52
CA PHE A 409 1.84 -22.47 1.21
C PHE A 409 2.73 -22.38 2.45
N LEU A 410 4.05 -22.44 2.29
CA LEU A 410 4.99 -22.05 3.32
C LEU A 410 5.65 -20.71 2.96
N VAL A 411 5.35 -19.68 3.71
CA VAL A 411 5.86 -18.32 3.48
C VAL A 411 7.15 -18.11 4.24
N ILE A 412 8.23 -17.87 3.51
CA ILE A 412 9.57 -17.68 4.07
C ILE A 412 10.20 -16.38 3.56
N THR A 413 11.09 -15.79 4.36
CA THR A 413 11.86 -14.63 3.90
C THR A 413 12.85 -15.00 2.79
N GLY A 414 13.35 -16.22 2.81
CA GLY A 414 14.42 -16.71 1.94
C GLY A 414 15.81 -16.46 2.52
N ASP A 415 16.76 -17.34 2.16
CA ASP A 415 18.14 -17.23 2.60
C ASP A 415 18.85 -16.03 1.94
N PRO A 416 19.75 -15.34 2.64
CA PRO A 416 20.53 -14.27 2.03
C PRO A 416 21.44 -14.79 0.92
N VAL A 417 21.69 -13.97 -0.10
CA VAL A 417 22.64 -14.30 -1.17
C VAL A 417 24.03 -14.52 -0.57
N GLY A 418 24.59 -15.70 -0.83
CA GLY A 418 25.90 -16.08 -0.31
C GLY A 418 27.04 -15.16 -0.77
N PRO A 419 28.17 -15.13 -0.03
CA PRO A 419 29.31 -14.24 -0.32
C PRO A 419 29.82 -14.32 -1.75
N ASP A 420 29.85 -15.52 -2.35
CA ASP A 420 30.37 -15.81 -3.70
C ASP A 420 29.51 -15.17 -4.81
N ASN A 421 28.26 -14.85 -4.52
CA ASN A 421 27.30 -14.28 -5.46
C ASN A 421 26.95 -12.82 -5.14
N ARG A 422 27.52 -12.23 -4.07
CA ARG A 422 27.32 -10.83 -3.74
C ARG A 422 27.85 -9.93 -4.89
N GLY A 423 27.02 -8.99 -5.33
CA GLY A 423 27.33 -8.11 -6.45
C GLY A 423 27.00 -8.69 -7.84
N LYS A 424 26.61 -9.99 -7.93
CA LYS A 424 26.11 -10.62 -9.16
C LYS A 424 24.61 -10.87 -9.12
N ILE A 425 24.06 -11.14 -7.94
CA ILE A 425 22.64 -11.40 -7.70
C ILE A 425 22.16 -10.38 -6.67
N THR A 426 21.07 -9.70 -6.98
CA THR A 426 20.40 -8.76 -6.07
C THR A 426 19.15 -9.41 -5.49
N GLY A 427 19.04 -9.43 -4.18
CA GLY A 427 17.78 -9.83 -3.52
C GLY A 427 16.77 -8.70 -3.64
N VAL A 428 15.52 -9.02 -3.93
CA VAL A 428 14.43 -8.06 -4.11
C VAL A 428 13.89 -7.59 -2.76
N PHE A 429 13.38 -8.53 -1.96
CA PHE A 429 12.86 -8.27 -0.61
C PHE A 429 11.91 -7.05 -0.51
N ASP A 430 11.02 -6.86 -1.48
CA ASP A 430 9.99 -5.81 -1.41
C ASP A 430 9.16 -5.89 -0.12
N VAL A 431 8.94 -7.12 0.35
CA VAL A 431 8.24 -7.43 1.59
C VAL A 431 8.98 -8.52 2.37
N ASN A 432 8.79 -8.56 3.68
CA ASN A 432 9.20 -9.69 4.50
C ASN A 432 8.06 -10.72 4.63
N SER A 433 8.33 -11.89 5.21
CA SER A 433 7.34 -12.96 5.33
C SER A 433 6.08 -12.56 6.12
N ILE A 434 6.17 -11.70 7.13
CA ILE A 434 5.02 -11.25 7.92
C ILE A 434 4.13 -10.34 7.05
N ARG A 435 4.71 -9.35 6.40
CA ARG A 435 3.96 -8.46 5.49
C ARG A 435 3.31 -9.20 4.32
N PHE A 436 3.96 -10.25 3.83
CA PHE A 436 3.35 -11.07 2.79
C PHE A 436 2.21 -11.94 3.31
N MET A 437 2.28 -12.40 4.57
CA MET A 437 1.16 -13.08 5.24
C MET A 437 -0.03 -12.15 5.42
N GLU A 438 0.17 -10.90 5.87
CA GLU A 438 -0.86 -9.87 5.91
C GLU A 438 -1.49 -9.65 4.53
N TYR A 439 -0.66 -9.60 3.49
CA TYR A 439 -1.13 -9.47 2.11
C TYR A 439 -1.97 -10.68 1.66
N LEU A 440 -1.60 -11.91 2.01
CA LEU A 440 -2.38 -13.11 1.73
C LEU A 440 -3.72 -13.13 2.48
N GLN A 441 -3.77 -12.59 3.70
CA GLN A 441 -5.01 -12.43 4.44
C GLN A 441 -6.00 -11.57 3.66
N HIS A 442 -5.56 -10.43 3.12
CA HIS A 442 -6.40 -9.59 2.26
C HIS A 442 -6.79 -10.29 0.95
N MET A 443 -5.88 -11.04 0.34
CA MET A 443 -6.24 -11.83 -0.84
C MET A 443 -7.33 -12.86 -0.53
N ASN A 444 -7.32 -13.47 0.65
CA ASN A 444 -8.37 -14.39 1.08
C ASN A 444 -9.73 -13.69 1.20
N GLU A 445 -9.76 -12.49 1.79
CA GLU A 445 -10.99 -11.72 1.97
C GLU A 445 -11.58 -11.22 0.64
N GLU A 446 -10.73 -10.78 -0.28
CA GLU A 446 -11.18 -10.07 -1.48
C GLU A 446 -11.17 -10.92 -2.75
N ILE A 447 -10.24 -11.88 -2.86
CA ILE A 447 -10.01 -12.64 -4.10
C ILE A 447 -10.41 -14.10 -3.94
N PHE A 448 -10.19 -14.68 -2.76
CA PHE A 448 -10.43 -16.09 -2.48
C PHE A 448 -11.48 -16.35 -1.38
N PRO A 449 -12.58 -15.55 -1.27
CA PRO A 449 -13.53 -15.69 -0.16
C PRO A 449 -14.14 -17.09 -0.08
N ASP A 450 -14.36 -17.74 -1.22
CA ASP A 450 -14.95 -19.08 -1.29
C ASP A 450 -13.92 -20.22 -1.16
N GLN A 451 -12.64 -19.96 -1.42
CA GLN A 451 -11.57 -20.94 -1.38
C GLN A 451 -10.27 -20.32 -0.84
N PRO A 452 -10.21 -19.98 0.43
CA PRO A 452 -9.06 -19.28 0.99
C PRO A 452 -7.78 -20.14 0.88
N VAL A 453 -6.64 -19.44 0.73
CA VAL A 453 -5.32 -20.05 0.84
C VAL A 453 -4.91 -20.13 2.32
N TYR A 454 -4.24 -21.20 2.69
CA TYR A 454 -3.67 -21.40 4.01
C TYR A 454 -2.15 -21.28 3.92
N TYR A 455 -1.54 -20.63 4.88
CA TYR A 455 -0.10 -20.42 4.87
C TYR A 455 0.51 -20.62 6.24
N GLY A 456 1.67 -21.26 6.23
CA GLY A 456 2.50 -21.46 7.40
C GLY A 456 3.75 -20.61 7.37
N GLY A 457 4.43 -20.56 8.51
CA GLY A 457 5.71 -19.89 8.66
C GLY A 457 6.82 -20.86 9.07
N ALA A 458 8.06 -20.59 8.66
CA ALA A 458 9.20 -21.29 9.20
C ALA A 458 9.47 -20.86 10.64
N LEU A 459 9.73 -21.83 11.53
CA LEU A 459 10.11 -21.63 12.92
C LEU A 459 11.55 -22.07 13.14
N ASN A 460 12.46 -21.11 13.31
CA ASN A 460 13.80 -21.36 13.82
C ASN A 460 13.79 -21.25 15.34
N TYR A 461 13.72 -22.39 16.02
CA TYR A 461 13.67 -22.48 17.48
C TYR A 461 15.07 -22.39 18.14
N ALA A 462 16.16 -22.54 17.37
CA ALA A 462 17.52 -22.67 17.89
C ALA A 462 18.15 -21.31 18.32
N GLY A 463 17.48 -20.18 18.12
CA GLY A 463 18.02 -18.87 18.50
C GLY A 463 18.13 -18.68 20.01
N ASN A 464 19.10 -17.88 20.48
CA ASN A 464 19.38 -17.67 21.89
C ASN A 464 18.32 -16.87 22.67
N ASN A 465 17.40 -16.17 22.00
CA ASN A 465 16.37 -15.35 22.62
C ASN A 465 14.97 -15.90 22.34
N ILE A 466 14.47 -16.72 23.26
CA ILE A 466 13.16 -17.37 23.14
C ILE A 466 12.01 -16.35 23.08
N ARG A 467 12.09 -15.24 23.84
CA ARG A 467 11.07 -14.19 23.82
C ARG A 467 10.98 -13.50 22.46
N ALA A 468 12.13 -13.29 21.80
CA ALA A 468 12.14 -12.73 20.44
C ALA A 468 11.58 -13.72 19.41
N ILE A 469 11.79 -15.03 19.59
CA ILE A 469 11.22 -16.08 18.74
C ILE A 469 9.70 -16.10 18.92
N ALA A 470 9.20 -16.18 20.17
CA ALA A 470 7.78 -16.15 20.49
C ALA A 470 7.10 -14.87 20.00
N GLY A 471 7.77 -13.70 20.12
CA GLY A 471 7.26 -12.44 19.58
C GLY A 471 7.10 -12.46 18.04
N ARG A 472 8.05 -13.06 17.31
CA ARG A 472 7.92 -13.23 15.87
C ARG A 472 6.82 -14.23 15.48
N MET A 473 6.67 -15.32 16.25
CA MET A 473 5.56 -16.27 16.05
C MET A 473 4.21 -15.58 16.21
N ARG A 474 4.03 -14.81 17.28
CA ARG A 474 2.79 -14.06 17.54
C ARG A 474 2.46 -13.11 16.38
N LYS A 475 3.43 -12.33 15.90
CA LYS A 475 3.22 -11.45 14.75
C LYS A 475 2.81 -12.20 13.48
N LYS A 476 3.36 -13.41 13.25
CA LYS A 476 2.93 -14.26 12.12
C LYS A 476 1.51 -14.78 12.31
N MET A 477 1.14 -15.17 13.54
CA MET A 477 -0.23 -15.62 13.85
C MET A 477 -1.24 -14.46 13.67
N GLU A 478 -0.91 -13.27 14.13
CA GLU A 478 -1.71 -12.06 13.91
C GLU A 478 -1.88 -11.74 12.42
N ALA A 479 -0.89 -12.08 11.59
CA ALA A 479 -0.94 -11.99 10.14
C ALA A 479 -1.60 -13.22 9.46
N GLY A 480 -2.34 -14.06 10.19
CA GLY A 480 -3.11 -15.18 9.65
C GLY A 480 -2.32 -16.48 9.41
N CYS A 481 -1.09 -16.62 9.95
CA CYS A 481 -0.32 -17.86 9.86
C CYS A 481 -1.04 -19.02 10.56
N ALA A 482 -1.42 -20.04 9.81
CA ALA A 482 -2.20 -21.19 10.31
C ALA A 482 -1.35 -22.28 10.97
N TYR A 483 -0.09 -22.39 10.64
CA TYR A 483 0.84 -23.41 11.16
C TYR A 483 2.30 -22.98 11.06
N PHE A 484 3.17 -23.73 11.76
CA PHE A 484 4.61 -23.53 11.67
C PHE A 484 5.31 -24.84 11.26
N LEU A 485 6.26 -24.75 10.33
CA LEU A 485 7.24 -25.80 10.11
C LEU A 485 8.54 -25.46 10.84
N THR A 486 8.96 -26.35 11.74
CA THR A 486 10.20 -26.17 12.51
C THR A 486 11.43 -26.47 11.64
N GLN A 487 12.59 -25.96 12.06
CA GLN A 487 13.85 -26.54 11.65
C GLN A 487 13.93 -28.02 12.13
N PRO A 488 14.77 -28.88 11.50
CA PRO A 488 14.93 -30.27 11.92
C PRO A 488 15.23 -30.39 13.41
N ILE A 489 14.56 -31.36 14.07
CA ILE A 489 14.69 -31.62 15.50
C ILE A 489 15.56 -32.88 15.65
N PHE A 490 16.67 -32.78 16.35
CA PHE A 490 17.65 -33.87 16.47
C PHE A 490 17.87 -34.33 17.91
N SER A 491 17.36 -33.62 18.91
CA SER A 491 17.58 -33.92 20.32
C SER A 491 16.31 -33.74 21.17
N GLU A 492 16.30 -34.34 22.37
CA GLU A 492 15.23 -34.10 23.35
C GLU A 492 15.17 -32.64 23.82
N GLU A 493 16.33 -31.96 23.86
CA GLU A 493 16.41 -30.54 24.20
C GLU A 493 15.70 -29.69 23.15
N ASP A 494 15.84 -30.01 21.86
CA ASP A 494 15.12 -29.36 20.77
C ASP A 494 13.60 -29.54 20.90
N VAL A 495 13.16 -30.77 21.23
CA VAL A 495 11.75 -31.09 21.48
C VAL A 495 11.20 -30.23 22.62
N GLN A 496 11.93 -30.20 23.76
CA GLN A 496 11.49 -29.42 24.93
C GLN A 496 11.36 -27.93 24.59
N ARG A 497 12.27 -27.40 23.80
CA ARG A 497 12.26 -26.00 23.37
C ARG A 497 11.09 -25.68 22.44
N VAL A 498 10.71 -26.59 21.54
CA VAL A 498 9.52 -26.43 20.68
C VAL A 498 8.25 -26.50 21.52
N ILE A 499 8.19 -27.36 22.54
CA ILE A 499 7.07 -27.43 23.49
C ILE A 499 6.91 -26.10 24.23
N GLU A 500 8.02 -25.55 24.78
CA GLU A 500 8.02 -24.23 25.46
C GLU A 500 7.55 -23.08 24.56
N LEU A 501 7.83 -23.13 23.27
CA LEU A 501 7.36 -22.12 22.30
C LEU A 501 5.88 -22.29 21.93
N LYS A 502 5.32 -23.50 22.12
CA LYS A 502 3.90 -23.79 21.85
C LYS A 502 3.00 -23.28 22.97
N GLU A 503 3.48 -23.26 24.22
CA GLU A 503 2.80 -22.71 25.41
C GLU A 503 2.81 -21.16 25.41
#